data_dc18e89d22b68ade0cf19ad07ab3fa39
#
_entry.id   dc18e89d22b68ade0cf19ad07ab3fa39
#
_cell.length_a   1.000
_cell.length_b   1.000
_cell.length_c   1.000
_cell.angle_alpha   90.00
_cell.angle_beta   90.00
_cell.angle_gamma   90.00
#
_symmetry.space_group_name_H-M   'P 1'
#
loop_
_entity.id
_entity.type
_entity.pdbx_description
1 polymer ?
#
loop_
_entity_poly.entity_id
_entity_poly.type
_entity_poly.pdbx_seq_one_letter_code
_entity_poly.pdbx_strand_id
1 'polypeptide(L)'
;MQRCSALKCVALRGFPGASPELPISDLIAERQQLDWLTITKTAPTSPVLRRWQKLSKSTLGRWLFARGVGRAAPYFKTITPRFVELGPALCRVRLRKRRAVENHIGTVHAIAMANLCELAAGMVTEVSLPPSMRWIPRGMTIEYLQPARSDVTATARLDRNEWSGAQNVGVPVTVVDSTGVEVVRAVITMYVSPRPQQ
;
A
#
# COMPACT_ATOMS: atom_id res chain seq x y z
N MET A 1 -49.56 -11.41 38.91
CA MET A 1 -48.94 -11.13 40.23
C MET A 1 -47.48 -11.51 40.11
N GLN A 2 -46.57 -10.58 40.00
CA GLN A 2 -45.25 -10.53 40.64
C GLN A 2 -44.52 -9.27 40.16
N ARG A 3 -44.18 -8.45 41.11
CA ARG A 3 -43.59 -7.11 40.96
C ARG A 3 -42.10 -7.26 40.65
N CYS A 4 -41.60 -6.57 39.65
CA CYS A 4 -40.19 -6.40 39.44
C CYS A 4 -39.72 -5.03 39.93
N SER A 5 -38.74 -5.06 40.80
CA SER A 5 -38.21 -4.04 41.66
C SER A 5 -37.40 -2.99 40.88
N ALA A 6 -37.53 -1.73 41.27
CA ALA A 6 -36.79 -0.59 40.75
C ALA A 6 -35.29 -0.65 41.08
N LEU A 7 -34.43 -0.59 40.08
CA LEU A 7 -33.02 -0.33 40.25
C LEU A 7 -32.78 1.19 40.23
N LYS A 8 -32.26 1.68 41.37
CA LYS A 8 -31.88 3.07 41.60
C LYS A 8 -30.73 3.50 40.67
N CYS A 9 -30.95 4.54 39.90
CA CYS A 9 -29.88 5.33 39.29
C CYS A 9 -29.04 6.00 40.37
N VAL A 10 -27.81 5.60 40.52
CA VAL A 10 -26.79 6.32 41.29
C VAL A 10 -26.15 7.34 40.33
N ALA A 11 -26.45 8.61 40.57
CA ALA A 11 -25.81 9.74 39.92
C ALA A 11 -24.36 9.84 40.42
N LEU A 12 -23.39 9.51 39.57
CA LEU A 12 -21.99 9.82 39.79
C LEU A 12 -21.76 11.30 39.48
N ARG A 13 -21.49 12.08 40.48
CA ARG A 13 -21.06 13.49 40.40
C ARG A 13 -19.73 13.58 39.67
N GLY A 14 -19.61 14.60 38.77
CA GLY A 14 -18.49 14.84 37.88
C GLY A 14 -17.17 15.04 38.60
N PHE A 15 -16.13 14.47 38.02
CA PHE A 15 -14.75 14.86 38.24
C PHE A 15 -14.41 16.00 37.28
N PRO A 16 -13.90 17.15 37.76
CA PRO A 16 -13.35 18.18 36.89
C PRO A 16 -11.94 17.78 36.49
N GLY A 17 -11.72 17.55 35.19
CA GLY A 17 -10.38 17.28 34.66
C GLY A 17 -10.29 16.24 33.54
N ALA A 18 -11.38 15.90 32.86
CA ALA A 18 -11.30 15.07 31.66
C ALA A 18 -10.76 15.94 30.51
N SER A 19 -9.51 15.70 30.10
CA SER A 19 -9.00 16.16 28.81
C SER A 19 -9.92 15.66 27.68
N PRO A 20 -10.13 16.43 26.60
CA PRO A 20 -11.00 15.98 25.51
C PRO A 20 -10.47 14.65 24.96
N GLU A 21 -11.28 13.60 25.05
CA GLU A 21 -10.97 12.32 24.42
C GLU A 21 -10.86 12.56 22.91
N LEU A 22 -9.71 12.21 22.34
CA LEU A 22 -9.51 12.27 20.90
C LEU A 22 -10.52 11.36 20.19
N PRO A 23 -11.05 11.76 19.03
CA PRO A 23 -11.98 10.93 18.28
C PRO A 23 -11.33 9.58 17.93
N ILE A 24 -12.12 8.52 17.94
CA ILE A 24 -11.67 7.13 17.73
C ILE A 24 -10.87 6.99 16.41
N SER A 25 -11.19 7.80 15.39
CA SER A 25 -10.43 7.92 14.14
C SER A 25 -8.96 8.30 14.35
N ASP A 26 -8.71 9.21 15.28
CA ASP A 26 -7.36 9.74 15.54
C ASP A 26 -6.55 8.76 16.39
N LEU A 27 -7.21 8.06 17.33
CA LEU A 27 -6.59 6.97 18.10
C LEU A 27 -6.21 5.77 17.21
N ILE A 28 -7.03 5.47 16.18
CA ILE A 28 -6.73 4.44 15.19
C ILE A 28 -5.56 4.87 14.30
N ALA A 29 -5.53 6.13 13.86
CA ALA A 29 -4.46 6.69 13.04
C ALA A 29 -3.13 6.74 13.82
N GLU A 30 -3.16 7.13 15.10
CA GLU A 30 -1.99 7.18 15.97
C GLU A 30 -1.44 5.77 16.29
N ARG A 31 -2.33 4.81 16.56
CA ARG A 31 -1.94 3.41 16.75
C ARG A 31 -1.34 2.81 15.48
N GLN A 32 -1.92 3.06 14.31
CA GLN A 32 -1.36 2.64 13.03
C GLN A 32 0.00 3.29 12.74
N GLN A 33 0.21 4.52 13.17
CA GLN A 33 1.48 5.24 13.01
C GLN A 33 2.57 4.73 13.96
N LEU A 34 2.20 4.33 15.19
CA LEU A 34 3.12 3.73 16.16
C LEU A 34 3.52 2.31 15.75
N ASP A 35 2.58 1.50 15.26
CA ASP A 35 2.87 0.16 14.73
C ASP A 35 3.80 0.25 13.51
N TRP A 36 3.61 1.25 12.64
CA TRP A 36 4.47 1.51 11.50
C TRP A 36 5.92 1.83 11.91
N LEU A 37 6.10 2.65 12.95
CA LEU A 37 7.43 3.01 13.48
C LEU A 37 8.15 1.83 14.13
N THR A 38 7.40 0.89 14.70
CA THR A 38 7.96 -0.32 15.34
C THR A 38 8.38 -1.35 14.28
N ILE A 39 7.62 -1.52 13.22
CA ILE A 39 7.91 -2.40 12.09
C ILE A 39 9.20 -1.97 11.36
N THR A 40 9.46 -0.66 11.26
CA THR A 40 10.64 -0.13 10.56
C THR A 40 11.96 -0.39 11.30
N LYS A 41 11.93 -0.66 12.61
CA LYS A 41 13.15 -0.87 13.42
C LYS A 41 13.75 -2.28 13.34
N THR A 42 12.97 -3.29 12.91
CA THR A 42 13.40 -4.70 12.97
C THR A 42 13.55 -5.38 11.60
N ALA A 43 13.08 -4.78 10.51
CA ALA A 43 13.19 -5.37 9.18
C ALA A 43 14.61 -5.16 8.61
N PRO A 44 15.30 -6.22 8.11
CA PRO A 44 16.55 -6.06 7.40
C PRO A 44 16.30 -5.20 6.16
N THR A 45 16.94 -4.03 6.10
CA THR A 45 16.68 -3.02 5.06
C THR A 45 17.10 -3.55 3.69
N SER A 46 16.13 -3.84 2.81
CA SER A 46 16.41 -4.30 1.45
C SER A 46 17.29 -3.29 0.68
N PRO A 47 18.14 -3.73 -0.27
CA PRO A 47 18.93 -2.83 -1.13
C PRO A 47 18.05 -1.83 -1.87
N VAL A 48 16.83 -2.22 -2.25
CA VAL A 48 15.85 -1.37 -2.93
C VAL A 48 15.36 -0.27 -2.00
N LEU A 49 15.03 -0.61 -0.73
CA LEU A 49 14.61 0.38 0.25
C LEU A 49 15.73 1.40 0.56
N ARG A 50 16.97 0.94 0.73
CA ARG A 50 18.12 1.85 0.93
C ARG A 50 18.30 2.83 -0.24
N ARG A 51 18.14 2.35 -1.50
CA ARG A 51 18.18 3.23 -2.68
C ARG A 51 17.05 4.25 -2.68
N TRP A 52 15.83 3.81 -2.37
CA TRP A 52 14.68 4.70 -2.23
C TRP A 52 14.94 5.79 -1.20
N GLN A 53 15.36 5.44 0.01
CA GLN A 53 15.63 6.38 1.10
C GLN A 53 16.67 7.46 0.73
N LYS A 54 17.68 7.09 -0.08
CA LYS A 54 18.68 8.05 -0.59
C LYS A 54 18.12 8.96 -1.67
N LEU A 55 17.35 8.40 -2.61
CA LEU A 55 16.90 9.11 -3.81
C LEU A 55 15.57 9.86 -3.62
N SER A 56 14.69 9.43 -2.73
CA SER A 56 13.34 9.99 -2.55
C SER A 56 13.29 11.43 -2.04
N LYS A 57 14.41 11.96 -1.56
CA LYS A 57 14.54 13.32 -1.02
C LYS A 57 14.36 14.42 -2.08
N SER A 58 14.49 14.10 -3.36
CA SER A 58 14.34 15.06 -4.46
C SER A 58 13.49 14.48 -5.59
N THR A 59 12.86 15.35 -6.38
CA THR A 59 12.08 14.97 -7.56
C THR A 59 12.94 14.23 -8.59
N LEU A 60 14.17 14.70 -8.83
CA LEU A 60 15.12 14.05 -9.72
C LEU A 60 15.51 12.64 -9.20
N GLY A 61 15.75 12.51 -7.91
CA GLY A 61 16.07 11.24 -7.30
C GLY A 61 14.93 10.22 -7.42
N ARG A 62 13.67 10.64 -7.19
CA ARG A 62 12.50 9.77 -7.41
C ARG A 62 12.37 9.33 -8.88
N TRP A 63 12.67 10.21 -9.82
CA TRP A 63 12.71 9.89 -11.24
C TRP A 63 13.82 8.87 -11.56
N LEU A 64 15.03 9.06 -11.02
CA LEU A 64 16.15 8.12 -11.18
C LEU A 64 15.81 6.75 -10.58
N PHE A 65 15.14 6.72 -9.42
CA PHE A 65 14.66 5.47 -8.81
C PHE A 65 13.68 4.74 -9.73
N ALA A 66 12.67 5.45 -10.25
CA ALA A 66 11.70 4.86 -11.20
C ALA A 66 12.37 4.31 -12.47
N ARG A 67 13.37 5.02 -13.01
CA ARG A 67 14.18 4.52 -14.13
C ARG A 67 14.97 3.26 -13.78
N GLY A 68 15.52 3.19 -12.56
CA GLY A 68 16.20 2.00 -12.04
C GLY A 68 15.27 0.79 -11.97
N VAL A 69 14.07 0.95 -11.42
CA VAL A 69 13.03 -0.08 -11.38
C VAL A 69 12.67 -0.53 -12.81
N GLY A 70 12.45 0.44 -13.73
CA GLY A 70 12.15 0.14 -15.12
C GLY A 70 13.31 -0.50 -15.90
N ARG A 71 14.57 -0.42 -15.43
CA ARG A 71 15.68 -1.21 -16.01
C ARG A 71 15.67 -2.66 -15.54
N ALA A 72 15.34 -2.88 -14.27
CA ALA A 72 15.23 -4.21 -13.68
C ALA A 72 14.00 -4.98 -14.21
N ALA A 73 12.88 -4.28 -14.41
CA ALA A 73 11.63 -4.83 -14.93
C ALA A 73 11.10 -3.94 -16.08
N PRO A 74 11.53 -4.19 -17.33
CA PRO A 74 11.34 -3.27 -18.46
C PRO A 74 9.87 -2.97 -18.78
N TYR A 75 8.97 -3.91 -18.55
CA TYR A 75 7.54 -3.72 -18.86
C TYR A 75 6.91 -2.56 -18.07
N PHE A 76 7.34 -2.31 -16.83
CA PHE A 76 6.84 -1.18 -16.04
C PHE A 76 7.20 0.21 -16.61
N LYS A 77 8.17 0.29 -17.55
CA LYS A 77 8.43 1.57 -18.24
C LYS A 77 7.27 2.03 -19.09
N THR A 78 6.43 1.12 -19.58
CA THR A 78 5.28 1.44 -20.44
C THR A 78 4.32 2.42 -19.81
N ILE A 79 4.13 2.35 -18.48
CA ILE A 79 3.27 3.23 -17.71
C ILE A 79 3.99 4.48 -17.17
N THR A 80 5.33 4.57 -17.26
CA THR A 80 6.15 5.68 -16.71
C THR A 80 5.78 6.02 -15.27
N PRO A 81 5.94 5.08 -14.33
CA PRO A 81 5.45 5.22 -12.96
C PRO A 81 6.20 6.31 -12.20
N ARG A 82 5.53 6.98 -11.26
CA ARG A 82 6.12 7.95 -10.34
C ARG A 82 5.93 7.47 -8.92
N PHE A 83 7.00 7.07 -8.27
CA PHE A 83 6.94 6.67 -6.87
C PHE A 83 6.70 7.89 -5.99
N VAL A 84 5.66 7.80 -5.15
CA VAL A 84 5.27 8.81 -4.17
C VAL A 84 5.82 8.42 -2.81
N GLU A 85 5.65 7.15 -2.44
CA GLU A 85 6.03 6.60 -1.15
C GLU A 85 6.42 5.12 -1.30
N LEU A 86 7.44 4.69 -0.56
CA LEU A 86 7.86 3.30 -0.49
C LEU A 86 8.49 3.03 0.87
N GLY A 87 7.91 2.10 1.59
CA GLY A 87 8.39 1.59 2.87
C GLY A 87 7.91 0.16 3.11
N PRO A 88 8.38 -0.49 4.18
CA PRO A 88 7.75 -1.71 4.67
C PRO A 88 6.25 -1.44 4.89
N ALA A 89 5.39 -2.37 4.53
CA ALA A 89 3.94 -2.30 4.63
C ALA A 89 3.21 -1.32 3.69
N LEU A 90 3.88 -0.36 3.02
CA LEU A 90 3.21 0.63 2.17
C LEU A 90 3.99 0.98 0.92
N CYS A 91 3.33 0.95 -0.23
CA CYS A 91 3.84 1.52 -1.49
C CYS A 91 2.77 2.36 -2.17
N ARG A 92 3.13 3.60 -2.57
CA ARG A 92 2.26 4.48 -3.35
C ARG A 92 2.94 4.87 -4.65
N VAL A 93 2.27 4.57 -5.76
CA VAL A 93 2.79 4.87 -7.12
C VAL A 93 1.73 5.59 -7.92
N ARG A 94 2.10 6.70 -8.55
CA ARG A 94 1.24 7.51 -9.41
C ARG A 94 1.49 7.19 -10.87
N LEU A 95 0.41 7.08 -11.65
CA LEU A 95 0.38 7.03 -13.10
C LEU A 95 -0.24 8.33 -13.62
N ARG A 96 0.53 9.06 -14.44
CA ARG A 96 0.00 10.24 -15.12
C ARG A 96 -0.84 9.81 -16.32
N LYS A 97 -2.07 10.34 -16.41
CA LYS A 97 -2.91 10.18 -17.61
C LYS A 97 -2.25 10.89 -18.80
N ARG A 98 -2.09 10.18 -19.88
CA ARG A 98 -1.51 10.65 -21.15
C ARG A 98 -1.89 9.69 -22.27
N ARG A 99 -1.82 10.15 -23.51
CA ARG A 99 -2.25 9.40 -24.70
C ARG A 99 -1.74 7.96 -24.75
N ALA A 100 -0.49 7.72 -24.34
CA ALA A 100 0.12 6.39 -24.40
C ALA A 100 -0.44 5.37 -23.37
N VAL A 101 -1.27 5.81 -22.41
CA VAL A 101 -1.93 4.95 -21.41
C VAL A 101 -3.44 5.08 -21.44
N GLU A 102 -3.99 5.73 -22.48
CA GLU A 102 -5.43 5.88 -22.66
C GLU A 102 -5.99 4.74 -23.52
N ASN A 103 -7.26 4.44 -23.28
CA ASN A 103 -8.07 3.60 -24.15
C ASN A 103 -8.78 4.45 -25.23
N HIS A 104 -9.60 3.79 -26.06
CA HIS A 104 -10.32 4.44 -27.17
C HIS A 104 -11.38 5.47 -26.73
N ILE A 105 -11.85 5.44 -25.49
CA ILE A 105 -12.81 6.40 -24.93
C ILE A 105 -12.13 7.53 -24.12
N GLY A 106 -10.79 7.63 -24.14
CA GLY A 106 -10.04 8.71 -23.52
C GLY A 106 -9.90 8.59 -22.00
N THR A 107 -10.11 7.40 -21.41
CA THR A 107 -9.84 7.12 -20.01
C THR A 107 -8.54 6.33 -19.86
N VAL A 108 -7.99 6.25 -18.65
CA VAL A 108 -6.82 5.40 -18.38
C VAL A 108 -7.18 3.94 -18.70
N HIS A 109 -6.34 3.29 -19.50
CA HIS A 109 -6.57 1.91 -19.94
C HIS A 109 -6.55 0.96 -18.75
N ALA A 110 -7.48 0.00 -18.72
CA ALA A 110 -7.61 -1.01 -17.67
C ALA A 110 -6.27 -1.73 -17.40
N ILE A 111 -5.58 -2.19 -18.46
CA ILE A 111 -4.29 -2.88 -18.33
C ILE A 111 -3.19 -1.97 -17.80
N ALA A 112 -3.21 -0.67 -18.08
CA ALA A 112 -2.25 0.26 -17.48
C ALA A 112 -2.45 0.39 -15.97
N MET A 113 -3.71 0.34 -15.50
CA MET A 113 -4.03 0.33 -14.07
C MET A 113 -3.68 -1.02 -13.42
N ALA A 114 -3.92 -2.14 -14.10
CA ALA A 114 -3.49 -3.47 -13.63
C ALA A 114 -1.96 -3.55 -13.47
N ASN A 115 -1.20 -3.07 -14.47
CA ASN A 115 0.26 -2.96 -14.41
C ASN A 115 0.71 -2.08 -13.22
N LEU A 116 0.02 -0.97 -12.95
CA LEU A 116 0.30 -0.11 -11.81
C LEU A 116 0.05 -0.82 -10.48
N CYS A 117 -1.02 -1.62 -10.37
CA CYS A 117 -1.34 -2.43 -9.18
C CYS A 117 -0.26 -3.47 -8.92
N GLU A 118 0.16 -4.22 -9.96
CA GLU A 118 1.24 -5.21 -9.84
C GLU A 118 2.55 -4.56 -9.40
N LEU A 119 2.92 -3.43 -10.00
CA LEU A 119 4.11 -2.68 -9.60
C LEU A 119 4.08 -2.27 -8.13
N ALA A 120 2.96 -1.69 -7.67
CA ALA A 120 2.84 -1.24 -6.28
C ALA A 120 2.91 -2.42 -5.30
N ALA A 121 2.21 -3.52 -5.59
CA ALA A 121 2.23 -4.74 -4.79
C ALA A 121 3.61 -5.41 -4.78
N GLY A 122 4.26 -5.50 -5.93
CA GLY A 122 5.63 -6.05 -6.04
C GLY A 122 6.64 -5.24 -5.25
N MET A 123 6.55 -3.92 -5.31
CA MET A 123 7.50 -3.05 -4.61
C MET A 123 7.32 -3.06 -3.10
N VAL A 124 6.09 -3.08 -2.57
CA VAL A 124 5.89 -3.23 -1.13
C VAL A 124 6.35 -4.60 -0.65
N THR A 125 6.12 -5.65 -1.42
CA THR A 125 6.61 -7.01 -1.11
C THR A 125 8.13 -7.04 -1.07
N GLU A 126 8.81 -6.50 -2.10
CA GLU A 126 10.27 -6.44 -2.21
C GLU A 126 10.94 -5.77 -1.00
N VAL A 127 10.35 -4.68 -0.49
CA VAL A 127 10.95 -3.95 0.64
C VAL A 127 10.55 -4.48 2.01
N SER A 128 9.55 -5.36 2.07
CA SER A 128 9.05 -5.96 3.31
C SER A 128 9.65 -7.36 3.57
N LEU A 129 10.15 -8.03 2.53
CA LEU A 129 10.72 -9.37 2.64
C LEU A 129 12.12 -9.38 3.25
N PRO A 130 12.46 -10.37 4.09
CA PRO A 130 13.83 -10.60 4.52
C PRO A 130 14.70 -11.04 3.33
N PRO A 131 16.03 -10.77 3.36
CA PRO A 131 16.95 -11.11 2.27
C PRO A 131 17.00 -12.61 1.92
N SER A 132 16.66 -13.48 2.86
CA SER A 132 16.59 -14.95 2.67
C SER A 132 15.40 -15.41 1.85
N MET A 133 14.46 -14.51 1.56
CA MET A 133 13.22 -14.81 0.84
C MET A 133 13.25 -14.20 -0.58
N ARG A 134 12.42 -14.74 -1.44
CA ARG A 134 12.13 -14.22 -2.79
C ARG A 134 10.63 -14.27 -3.04
N TRP A 135 10.17 -13.56 -4.03
CA TRP A 135 8.77 -13.53 -4.43
C TRP A 135 8.61 -13.55 -5.96
N ILE A 136 7.43 -13.95 -6.39
CA ILE A 136 6.97 -13.87 -7.78
C ILE A 136 5.46 -13.64 -7.78
N PRO A 137 4.90 -12.80 -8.66
CA PRO A 137 3.46 -12.67 -8.80
C PRO A 137 2.89 -14.00 -9.36
N ARG A 138 1.79 -14.47 -8.77
CA ARG A 138 1.13 -15.73 -9.15
C ARG A 138 -0.26 -15.53 -9.70
N GLY A 139 -0.91 -14.44 -9.34
CA GLY A 139 -2.25 -14.12 -9.79
C GLY A 139 -2.68 -12.72 -9.38
N MET A 140 -3.77 -12.29 -9.98
CA MET A 140 -4.38 -11.00 -9.72
C MET A 140 -5.91 -11.14 -9.79
N THR A 141 -6.60 -10.62 -8.76
CA THR A 141 -8.03 -10.33 -8.83
C THR A 141 -8.18 -8.83 -8.89
N ILE A 142 -8.90 -8.30 -9.89
CA ILE A 142 -9.03 -6.87 -10.11
C ILE A 142 -10.48 -6.50 -10.48
N GLU A 143 -10.97 -5.44 -9.87
CA GLU A 143 -12.27 -4.84 -10.14
C GLU A 143 -12.09 -3.40 -10.62
N TYR A 144 -12.67 -3.08 -11.77
CA TYR A 144 -12.69 -1.73 -12.34
C TYR A 144 -14.02 -1.08 -11.95
N LEU A 145 -13.98 -0.19 -10.97
CA LEU A 145 -15.18 0.38 -10.34
C LEU A 145 -15.74 1.54 -11.14
N GLN A 146 -14.85 2.39 -11.69
CA GLN A 146 -15.23 3.59 -12.44
C GLN A 146 -14.19 3.94 -13.52
N PRO A 147 -14.59 4.66 -14.59
CA PRO A 147 -13.65 5.15 -15.61
C PRO A 147 -12.70 6.19 -15.04
N ALA A 148 -11.40 5.95 -15.09
CA ALA A 148 -10.36 6.88 -14.63
C ALA A 148 -10.10 7.96 -15.67
N ARG A 149 -10.57 9.20 -15.41
CA ARG A 149 -10.47 10.34 -16.36
C ARG A 149 -9.31 11.28 -16.05
N SER A 150 -8.56 11.04 -14.99
CA SER A 150 -7.43 11.85 -14.53
C SER A 150 -6.21 10.98 -14.20
N ASP A 151 -5.14 11.57 -13.67
CA ASP A 151 -4.02 10.83 -13.08
C ASP A 151 -4.55 9.90 -11.99
N VAL A 152 -3.94 8.74 -11.82
CA VAL A 152 -4.34 7.77 -10.79
C VAL A 152 -3.17 7.43 -9.88
N THR A 153 -3.48 7.06 -8.63
CA THR A 153 -2.49 6.65 -7.64
C THR A 153 -2.89 5.29 -7.06
N ALA A 154 -2.04 4.29 -7.25
CA ALA A 154 -2.16 3.00 -6.60
C ALA A 154 -1.51 3.05 -5.21
N THR A 155 -2.21 2.50 -4.23
CA THR A 155 -1.72 2.30 -2.86
C THR A 155 -1.79 0.82 -2.54
N ALA A 156 -0.64 0.17 -2.42
CA ALA A 156 -0.51 -1.21 -1.96
C ALA A 156 -0.18 -1.23 -0.47
N ARG A 157 -0.86 -2.09 0.29
CA ARG A 157 -0.62 -2.31 1.72
C ARG A 157 -0.27 -3.76 1.98
N LEU A 158 0.65 -3.99 2.92
CA LEU A 158 1.10 -5.32 3.29
C LEU A 158 1.26 -5.40 4.81
N ASP A 159 0.17 -5.68 5.49
CA ASP A 159 0.12 -5.78 6.95
C ASP A 159 0.61 -7.17 7.40
N ARG A 160 1.92 -7.40 7.24
CA ARG A 160 2.54 -8.68 7.59
C ARG A 160 3.96 -8.51 8.08
N ASN A 161 4.26 -9.10 9.25
CA ASN A 161 5.56 -9.03 9.91
C ASN A 161 6.28 -10.38 9.95
N GLU A 162 5.58 -11.49 9.67
CA GLU A 162 6.13 -12.84 9.78
C GLU A 162 6.19 -13.52 8.42
N TRP A 163 7.35 -14.09 8.12
CA TRP A 163 7.65 -14.76 6.87
C TRP A 163 8.17 -16.16 7.17
N SER A 164 7.35 -17.17 6.97
CA SER A 164 7.70 -18.57 7.23
C SER A 164 7.43 -19.43 6.00
N GLY A 165 8.47 -20.11 5.51
CA GLY A 165 8.34 -21.07 4.42
C GLY A 165 7.79 -20.51 3.11
N ALA A 166 7.36 -21.41 2.23
CA ALA A 166 6.74 -21.09 0.95
C ALA A 166 5.24 -20.86 1.11
N GLN A 167 4.71 -19.73 0.64
CA GLN A 167 3.33 -19.35 0.84
C GLN A 167 2.82 -18.36 -0.21
N ASN A 168 1.49 -18.30 -0.39
CA ASN A 168 0.82 -17.24 -1.14
C ASN A 168 0.44 -16.11 -0.19
N VAL A 169 0.72 -14.88 -0.59
CA VAL A 169 0.40 -13.66 0.16
C VAL A 169 -0.43 -12.76 -0.74
N GLY A 170 -1.65 -12.46 -0.33
CA GLY A 170 -2.51 -11.47 -1.00
C GLY A 170 -2.09 -10.06 -0.59
N VAL A 171 -1.77 -9.22 -1.57
CA VAL A 171 -1.44 -7.81 -1.36
C VAL A 171 -2.59 -6.96 -1.89
N PRO A 172 -3.41 -6.35 -1.01
CA PRO A 172 -4.47 -5.46 -1.43
C PRO A 172 -3.91 -4.17 -2.02
N VAL A 173 -4.53 -3.72 -3.10
CA VAL A 173 -4.19 -2.48 -3.80
C VAL A 173 -5.47 -1.70 -4.10
N THR A 174 -5.51 -0.45 -3.69
CA THR A 174 -6.56 0.51 -4.05
C THR A 174 -6.00 1.54 -5.01
N VAL A 175 -6.73 1.85 -6.08
CA VAL A 175 -6.36 2.92 -7.02
C VAL A 175 -7.40 4.02 -6.94
N VAL A 176 -6.94 5.23 -6.65
CA VAL A 176 -7.79 6.43 -6.63
C VAL A 176 -7.38 7.40 -7.74
N ASP A 177 -8.35 8.15 -8.25
CA ASP A 177 -8.11 9.24 -9.19
C ASP A 177 -7.63 10.53 -8.49
N SER A 178 -7.44 11.62 -9.24
CA SER A 178 -6.97 12.90 -8.68
C SER A 178 -7.98 13.58 -7.75
N THR A 179 -9.24 13.15 -7.74
CA THR A 179 -10.30 13.65 -6.86
C THR A 179 -10.48 12.80 -5.61
N GLY A 180 -9.74 11.68 -5.49
CA GLY A 180 -9.83 10.75 -4.38
C GLY A 180 -10.88 9.64 -4.58
N VAL A 181 -11.53 9.59 -5.75
CA VAL A 181 -12.52 8.54 -6.07
C VAL A 181 -11.79 7.24 -6.38
N GLU A 182 -12.23 6.14 -5.74
CA GLU A 182 -11.71 4.80 -6.01
C GLU A 182 -12.17 4.31 -7.40
N VAL A 183 -11.20 4.04 -8.27
CA VAL A 183 -11.45 3.61 -9.65
C VAL A 183 -11.09 2.15 -9.89
N VAL A 184 -10.21 1.58 -9.04
CA VAL A 184 -9.83 0.16 -9.09
C VAL A 184 -9.59 -0.36 -7.69
N ARG A 185 -10.02 -1.60 -7.46
CA ARG A 185 -9.65 -2.44 -6.32
C ARG A 185 -9.03 -3.73 -6.82
N ALA A 186 -7.90 -4.13 -6.24
CA ALA A 186 -7.21 -5.34 -6.64
C ALA A 186 -6.59 -6.07 -5.44
N VAL A 187 -6.38 -7.37 -5.61
CA VAL A 187 -5.52 -8.19 -4.75
C VAL A 187 -4.52 -8.89 -5.64
N ILE A 188 -3.24 -8.64 -5.41
CA ILE A 188 -2.15 -9.29 -6.12
C ILE A 188 -1.63 -10.44 -5.25
N THR A 189 -1.74 -11.66 -5.75
CA THR A 189 -1.22 -12.85 -5.05
C THR A 189 0.27 -12.99 -5.35
N MET A 190 1.10 -12.78 -4.33
CA MET A 190 2.55 -12.98 -4.37
C MET A 190 2.89 -14.36 -3.79
N TYR A 191 3.56 -15.20 -4.58
CA TYR A 191 4.16 -16.41 -4.04
C TYR A 191 5.53 -16.07 -3.46
N VAL A 192 5.66 -16.25 -2.16
CA VAL A 192 6.87 -15.99 -1.40
C VAL A 192 7.51 -17.32 -1.03
N SER A 193 8.82 -17.46 -1.18
CA SER A 193 9.56 -18.68 -0.82
C SER A 193 10.99 -18.37 -0.40
N PRO A 194 11.64 -19.27 0.37
CA PRO A 194 13.08 -19.16 0.64
C PRO A 194 13.89 -19.09 -0.65
N ARG A 195 14.99 -18.34 -0.63
CA ARG A 195 15.97 -18.40 -1.73
C ARG A 195 16.69 -19.75 -1.71
N PRO A 196 16.98 -20.36 -2.87
CA PRO A 196 17.87 -21.52 -2.93
C PRO A 196 19.21 -21.15 -2.27
N GLN A 197 19.75 -22.04 -1.46
CA GLN A 197 21.15 -21.93 -1.01
C GLN A 197 22.03 -22.13 -2.24
N GLN A 198 22.89 -21.15 -2.53
CA GLN A 198 23.93 -21.24 -3.56
C GLN A 198 25.15 -21.95 -3.00
#